data_504b7b989a765c684661301c62ca7f0e
#
_entry.id   504b7b989a765c684661301c62ca7f0e
#
_cell.length_a   1.000
_cell.length_b   1.000
_cell.length_c   1.000
_cell.angle_alpha   90.00
_cell.angle_beta   90.00
_cell.angle_gamma   90.00
#
_symmetry.space_group_name_H-M   'P 1'
#
loop_
_entity.id
_entity.type
_entity.pdbx_description
1 polymer ?
#
loop_
_entity_poly.entity_id
_entity_poly.type
_entity_poly.pdbx_seq_one_letter_code
_entity_poly.pdbx_strand_id
1 'polypeptide(L)'
;MDPVKVLQKAYQDELLDALRAEGAAEGVPYPHVKALLLEVARRERAHAEALAEALRRRGASLPPAPKPEEGGWEALLRLLSEEGLDRAYYLESTFPDPELEALFTRLGQEERLNQEAVRKAVMLIGGGL
;
A
#
# COMPACT_ATOMS: atom_id res chain seq x y z
N MET A 1 15.43 -16.27 5.92
CA MET A 1 14.44 -15.45 5.19
C MET A 1 14.75 -15.55 3.69
N ASP A 2 13.73 -15.77 2.86
CA ASP A 2 13.87 -15.76 1.42
C ASP A 2 13.50 -14.37 0.89
N PRO A 3 14.48 -13.58 0.39
CA PRO A 3 14.21 -12.23 -0.08
C PRO A 3 13.18 -12.17 -1.22
N VAL A 4 13.17 -13.16 -2.11
CA VAL A 4 12.21 -13.20 -3.22
C VAL A 4 10.78 -13.33 -2.68
N LYS A 5 10.55 -14.23 -1.73
CA LYS A 5 9.21 -14.40 -1.14
C LYS A 5 8.75 -13.15 -0.40
N VAL A 6 9.66 -12.49 0.30
CA VAL A 6 9.35 -11.23 1.00
C VAL A 6 8.96 -10.14 0.00
N LEU A 7 9.72 -10.00 -1.09
CA LEU A 7 9.41 -9.05 -2.15
C LEU A 7 8.08 -9.36 -2.85
N GLN A 8 7.80 -10.64 -3.11
CA GLN A 8 6.55 -11.05 -3.75
C GLN A 8 5.34 -10.75 -2.88
N LYS A 9 5.45 -11.02 -1.58
CA LYS A 9 4.39 -10.69 -0.62
C LYS A 9 4.15 -9.17 -0.57
N ALA A 10 5.22 -8.39 -0.44
CA ALA A 10 5.11 -6.94 -0.39
C ALA A 10 4.49 -6.38 -1.67
N TYR A 11 4.87 -6.91 -2.82
CA TYR A 11 4.31 -6.51 -4.12
C TYR A 11 2.80 -6.73 -4.16
N GLN A 12 2.32 -7.92 -3.76
CA GLN A 12 0.90 -8.22 -3.74
C GLN A 12 0.14 -7.34 -2.74
N ASP A 13 0.71 -7.12 -1.57
CA ASP A 13 0.09 -6.28 -0.53
C ASP A 13 -0.07 -4.83 -1.02
N GLU A 14 0.95 -4.28 -1.70
CA GLU A 14 0.89 -2.93 -2.27
C GLU A 14 -0.20 -2.81 -3.34
N LEU A 15 -0.29 -3.78 -4.25
CA LEU A 15 -1.34 -3.78 -5.26
C LEU A 15 -2.73 -3.89 -4.66
N LEU A 16 -2.88 -4.75 -3.65
CA LEU A 16 -4.16 -4.95 -2.98
C LEU A 16 -4.62 -3.64 -2.30
N ASP A 17 -3.70 -2.96 -1.63
CA ASP A 17 -4.01 -1.69 -0.98
C ASP A 17 -4.32 -0.59 -2.00
N ALA A 18 -3.63 -0.56 -3.15
CA ALA A 18 -3.95 0.36 -4.23
C ALA A 18 -5.38 0.14 -4.74
N LEU A 19 -5.76 -1.11 -4.97
CA LEU A 19 -7.08 -1.46 -5.43
C LEU A 19 -8.16 -1.10 -4.39
N ARG A 20 -7.88 -1.32 -3.12
CA ARG A 20 -8.78 -0.92 -2.02
C ARG A 20 -8.98 0.59 -1.98
N ALA A 21 -7.89 1.35 -2.13
CA ALA A 21 -7.97 2.82 -2.12
C ALA A 21 -8.78 3.33 -3.33
N GLU A 22 -8.57 2.75 -4.50
CA GLU A 22 -9.31 3.09 -5.71
C GLU A 22 -10.80 2.75 -5.56
N GLY A 23 -11.10 1.56 -5.04
CA GLY A 23 -12.48 1.14 -4.79
C GLY A 23 -13.19 2.00 -3.75
N ALA A 24 -12.49 2.38 -2.68
CA ALA A 24 -13.04 3.30 -1.68
C ALA A 24 -13.31 4.67 -2.29
N ALA A 25 -12.40 5.16 -3.14
CA ALA A 25 -12.55 6.47 -3.78
C ALA A 25 -13.79 6.55 -4.68
N GLU A 26 -14.13 5.46 -5.36
CA GLU A 26 -15.31 5.43 -6.24
C GLU A 26 -16.61 5.73 -5.48
N GLY A 27 -16.71 5.31 -4.22
CA GLY A 27 -17.91 5.50 -3.41
C GLY A 27 -17.98 6.83 -2.66
N VAL A 28 -16.94 7.67 -2.76
CA VAL A 28 -16.88 8.94 -2.01
C VAL A 28 -17.36 10.09 -2.87
N PRO A 29 -18.43 10.81 -2.45
CA PRO A 29 -18.96 11.94 -3.23
C PRO A 29 -18.19 13.25 -3.02
N TYR A 30 -17.24 13.29 -2.08
CA TYR A 30 -16.51 14.51 -1.74
C TYR A 30 -15.18 14.57 -2.49
N PRO A 31 -15.01 15.54 -3.43
CA PRO A 31 -13.83 15.56 -4.30
C PRO A 31 -12.49 15.60 -3.54
N HIS A 32 -12.40 16.34 -2.45
CA HIS A 32 -11.14 16.43 -1.69
C HIS A 32 -10.79 15.14 -0.94
N VAL A 33 -11.79 14.39 -0.46
CA VAL A 33 -11.57 13.09 0.18
C VAL A 33 -11.19 12.06 -0.87
N LYS A 34 -11.89 12.07 -2.01
CA LYS A 34 -11.58 11.21 -3.15
C LYS A 34 -10.12 11.43 -3.59
N ALA A 35 -9.68 12.69 -3.66
CA ALA A 35 -8.31 13.01 -4.04
C ALA A 35 -7.28 12.43 -3.07
N LEU A 36 -7.56 12.44 -1.76
CA LEU A 36 -6.68 11.81 -0.76
C LEU A 36 -6.52 10.33 -1.03
N LEU A 37 -7.61 9.62 -1.28
CA LEU A 37 -7.60 8.18 -1.52
C LEU A 37 -6.91 7.82 -2.84
N LEU A 38 -7.11 8.60 -3.89
CA LEU A 38 -6.44 8.39 -5.18
C LEU A 38 -4.94 8.66 -5.07
N GLU A 39 -4.52 9.58 -4.23
CA GLU A 39 -3.11 9.81 -3.97
C GLU A 39 -2.48 8.62 -3.23
N VAL A 40 -3.18 8.04 -2.27
CA VAL A 40 -2.75 6.80 -1.61
C VAL A 40 -2.59 5.70 -2.66
N ALA A 41 -3.58 5.49 -3.52
CA ALA A 41 -3.53 4.48 -4.57
C ALA A 41 -2.33 4.67 -5.49
N ARG A 42 -2.06 5.89 -5.90
CA ARG A 42 -0.92 6.22 -6.76
C ARG A 42 0.41 5.88 -6.08
N ARG A 43 0.55 6.20 -4.80
CA ARG A 43 1.75 5.90 -4.03
C ARG A 43 1.95 4.40 -3.85
N GLU A 44 0.85 3.67 -3.57
CA GLU A 44 0.90 2.22 -3.44
C GLU A 44 1.31 1.55 -4.76
N ARG A 45 0.82 2.04 -5.89
CA ARG A 45 1.21 1.54 -7.20
C ARG A 45 2.67 1.83 -7.51
N ALA A 46 3.18 2.99 -7.10
CA ALA A 46 4.60 3.31 -7.25
C ALA A 46 5.47 2.39 -6.40
N HIS A 47 5.04 2.06 -5.18
CA HIS A 47 5.71 1.08 -4.33
C HIS A 47 5.72 -0.31 -4.98
N ALA A 48 4.58 -0.74 -5.52
CA ALA A 48 4.49 -2.02 -6.23
C ALA A 48 5.47 -2.08 -7.41
N GLU A 49 5.59 -0.99 -8.18
CA GLU A 49 6.52 -0.96 -9.31
C GLU A 49 7.98 -1.03 -8.83
N ALA A 50 8.32 -0.37 -7.73
CA ALA A 50 9.67 -0.45 -7.17
C ALA A 50 9.99 -1.89 -6.73
N LEU A 51 9.02 -2.57 -6.12
CA LEU A 51 9.16 -3.98 -5.72
C LEU A 51 9.25 -4.91 -6.94
N ALA A 52 8.46 -4.64 -7.97
CA ALA A 52 8.50 -5.38 -9.24
C ALA A 52 9.89 -5.28 -9.88
N GLU A 53 10.47 -4.09 -9.89
CA GLU A 53 11.81 -3.87 -10.42
C GLU A 53 12.86 -4.66 -9.64
N ALA A 54 12.76 -4.67 -8.31
CA ALA A 54 13.65 -5.46 -7.47
C ALA A 54 13.53 -6.96 -7.75
N LEU A 55 12.32 -7.45 -8.01
CA LEU A 55 12.08 -8.84 -8.41
C LEU A 55 12.67 -9.16 -9.77
N ARG A 56 12.45 -8.30 -10.76
CA ARG A 56 12.99 -8.47 -12.12
C ARG A 56 14.51 -8.56 -12.12
N ARG A 57 15.17 -7.71 -11.34
CA ARG A 57 16.64 -7.74 -11.21
C ARG A 57 17.17 -9.04 -10.66
N ARG A 58 16.33 -9.76 -9.90
CA ARG A 58 16.67 -11.06 -9.35
C ARG A 58 16.25 -12.22 -10.25
N GLY A 59 15.69 -11.93 -11.41
CA GLY A 59 15.16 -12.96 -12.30
C GLY A 59 13.96 -13.68 -11.71
N ALA A 60 13.29 -13.08 -10.74
CA ALA A 60 12.12 -13.66 -10.08
C ALA A 60 10.85 -13.25 -10.79
N SER A 61 9.84 -14.13 -10.71
CA SER A 61 8.53 -13.86 -11.31
C SER A 61 7.70 -12.90 -10.45
N LEU A 62 6.82 -12.14 -11.11
CA LEU A 62 5.82 -11.33 -10.41
C LEU A 62 4.62 -12.22 -10.11
N PRO A 63 4.11 -12.23 -8.87
CA PRO A 63 2.89 -12.96 -8.58
C PRO A 63 1.68 -12.28 -9.25
N PRO A 64 0.58 -13.01 -9.43
CA PRO A 64 -0.62 -12.43 -10.04
C PRO A 64 -1.19 -11.31 -9.17
N ALA A 65 -1.84 -10.34 -9.83
CA ALA A 65 -2.49 -9.24 -9.12
C ALA A 65 -3.64 -9.78 -8.27
N PRO A 66 -3.71 -9.39 -7.00
CA PRO A 66 -4.81 -9.81 -6.13
C PRO A 66 -6.10 -9.08 -6.49
N LYS A 67 -7.23 -9.61 -6.02
CA LYS A 67 -8.53 -8.96 -6.15
C LYS A 67 -9.06 -8.66 -4.75
N PRO A 68 -9.42 -7.41 -4.45
CA PRO A 68 -10.02 -7.10 -3.17
C PRO A 68 -11.45 -7.63 -3.14
N GLU A 69 -11.87 -8.13 -1.99
CA GLU A 69 -13.23 -8.62 -1.77
C GLU A 69 -14.14 -7.50 -1.26
N GLU A 70 -13.55 -6.51 -0.61
CA GLU A 70 -14.28 -5.39 -0.02
C GLU A 70 -14.43 -4.24 -1.01
N GLY A 71 -15.48 -3.42 -0.80
CA GLY A 71 -15.69 -2.18 -1.53
C GLY A 71 -16.16 -1.08 -0.59
N GLY A 72 -16.13 0.17 -1.06
CA GLY A 72 -16.66 1.29 -0.33
C GLY A 72 -16.08 1.50 1.06
N TRP A 73 -16.94 1.64 2.05
CA TRP A 73 -16.54 1.90 3.44
C TRP A 73 -15.71 0.76 4.05
N GLU A 74 -16.07 -0.49 3.75
CA GLU A 74 -15.32 -1.64 4.25
C GLU A 74 -13.90 -1.67 3.70
N ALA A 75 -13.73 -1.35 2.43
CA ALA A 75 -12.41 -1.25 1.82
C ALA A 75 -11.57 -0.17 2.52
N LEU A 76 -12.19 0.96 2.85
CA LEU A 76 -11.52 2.07 3.53
C LEU A 76 -11.08 1.67 4.94
N LEU A 77 -11.95 1.01 5.70
CA LEU A 77 -11.61 0.54 7.05
C LEU A 77 -10.50 -0.51 7.00
N ARG A 78 -10.56 -1.42 6.03
CA ARG A 78 -9.51 -2.42 5.84
C ARG A 78 -8.19 -1.74 5.51
N LEU A 79 -8.21 -0.76 4.62
CA LEU A 79 -7.04 0.00 4.24
C LEU A 79 -6.41 0.70 5.45
N LEU A 80 -7.23 1.30 6.32
CA LEU A 80 -6.76 1.95 7.54
C LEU A 80 -5.98 0.96 8.43
N SER A 81 -6.48 -0.26 8.57
CA SER A 81 -5.83 -1.32 9.33
C SER A 81 -4.52 -1.77 8.68
N GLU A 82 -4.53 -2.00 7.36
CA GLU A 82 -3.38 -2.55 6.63
C GLU A 82 -2.22 -1.56 6.52
N GLU A 83 -2.48 -0.26 6.40
CA GLU A 83 -1.41 0.74 6.26
C GLU A 83 -0.45 0.72 7.46
N GLY A 84 -0.97 0.55 8.67
CA GLY A 84 -0.12 0.42 9.86
C GLY A 84 0.67 -0.87 9.87
N LEU A 85 0.07 -1.96 9.43
CA LEU A 85 0.73 -3.27 9.35
C LEU A 85 1.83 -3.27 8.29
N ASP A 86 1.56 -2.67 7.13
CA ASP A 86 2.53 -2.57 6.04
C ASP A 86 3.75 -1.76 6.47
N ARG A 87 3.52 -0.64 7.15
CA ARG A 87 4.61 0.19 7.68
C ARG A 87 5.49 -0.59 8.64
N ALA A 88 4.88 -1.31 9.60
CA ALA A 88 5.62 -2.14 10.55
C ALA A 88 6.39 -3.23 9.83
N TYR A 89 5.78 -3.88 8.84
CA TYR A 89 6.40 -4.93 8.06
C TYR A 89 7.69 -4.43 7.38
N TYR A 90 7.62 -3.26 6.73
CA TYR A 90 8.79 -2.70 6.07
C TYR A 90 9.90 -2.31 7.06
N LEU A 91 9.54 -1.66 8.16
CA LEU A 91 10.52 -1.18 9.12
C LEU A 91 11.15 -2.30 9.93
N GLU A 92 10.44 -3.40 10.14
CA GLU A 92 10.93 -4.55 10.90
C GLU A 92 11.69 -5.57 10.04
N SER A 93 11.49 -5.53 8.72
CA SER A 93 12.17 -6.44 7.80
C SER A 93 13.63 -6.03 7.63
N THR A 94 14.53 -7.01 7.73
CA THR A 94 15.97 -6.78 7.58
C THR A 94 16.55 -7.68 6.49
N PHE A 95 17.49 -7.15 5.74
CA PHE A 95 18.16 -7.87 4.65
C PHE A 95 19.67 -7.68 4.74
N PRO A 96 20.45 -8.71 4.40
CA PRO A 96 21.90 -8.54 4.25
C PRO A 96 22.26 -7.68 3.03
N ASP A 97 21.34 -7.55 2.05
CA ASP A 97 21.54 -6.75 0.84
C ASP A 97 21.21 -5.28 1.15
N PRO A 98 22.22 -4.36 1.08
CA PRO A 98 21.99 -2.95 1.39
C PRO A 98 20.96 -2.27 0.47
N GLU A 99 20.84 -2.71 -0.78
CA GLU A 99 19.88 -2.14 -1.73
C GLU A 99 18.44 -2.44 -1.31
N LEU A 100 18.17 -3.69 -0.89
CA LEU A 100 16.85 -4.06 -0.37
C LEU A 100 16.55 -3.39 0.97
N GLU A 101 17.55 -3.28 1.83
CA GLU A 101 17.42 -2.59 3.10
C GLU A 101 17.02 -1.13 2.89
N ALA A 102 17.69 -0.45 1.96
CA ALA A 102 17.37 0.92 1.61
C ALA A 102 15.96 1.06 1.01
N LEU A 103 15.58 0.13 0.14
CA LEU A 103 14.24 0.13 -0.46
C LEU A 103 13.16 -0.02 0.61
N PHE A 104 13.28 -0.99 1.50
CA PHE A 104 12.28 -1.23 2.53
C PHE A 104 12.20 -0.08 3.55
N THR A 105 13.34 0.52 3.90
CA THR A 105 13.35 1.72 4.75
C THR A 105 12.56 2.85 4.11
N ARG A 106 12.80 3.10 2.82
CA ARG A 106 12.06 4.14 2.07
C ARG A 106 10.57 3.85 2.02
N LEU A 107 10.18 2.61 1.68
CA LEU A 107 8.77 2.22 1.59
C LEU A 107 8.09 2.39 2.95
N GLY A 108 8.74 1.98 4.03
CA GLY A 108 8.20 2.12 5.37
C GLY A 108 7.98 3.57 5.78
N GLN A 109 8.90 4.45 5.40
CA GLN A 109 8.77 5.89 5.65
C GLN A 109 7.61 6.50 4.85
N GLU A 110 7.44 6.09 3.59
CA GLU A 110 6.37 6.60 2.73
C GLU A 110 4.99 6.06 3.14
N GLU A 111 4.93 4.85 3.74
CA GLU A 111 3.68 4.30 4.26
C GLU A 111 3.07 5.17 5.36
N ARG A 112 3.88 5.93 6.09
CA ARG A 112 3.38 6.89 7.05
C ARG A 112 2.47 7.92 6.39
N LEU A 113 2.83 8.38 5.19
CA LEU A 113 2.02 9.35 4.43
C LEU A 113 0.67 8.74 4.05
N ASN A 114 0.66 7.47 3.63
CA ASN A 114 -0.55 6.75 3.32
C ASN A 114 -1.44 6.58 4.55
N GLN A 115 -0.84 6.19 5.67
CA GLN A 115 -1.55 6.02 6.94
C GLN A 115 -2.22 7.33 7.37
N GLU A 116 -1.52 8.44 7.27
CA GLU A 116 -2.06 9.75 7.60
C GLU A 116 -3.21 10.15 6.68
N ALA A 117 -3.05 9.92 5.36
CA ALA A 117 -4.07 10.25 4.37
C ALA A 117 -5.35 9.41 4.55
N VAL A 118 -5.20 8.11 4.77
CA VAL A 118 -6.34 7.21 5.01
C VAL A 118 -7.06 7.59 6.30
N ARG A 119 -6.29 7.85 7.37
CA ARG A 119 -6.87 8.28 8.64
C ARG A 119 -7.67 9.58 8.49
N LYS A 120 -7.11 10.55 7.77
CA LYS A 120 -7.80 11.81 7.48
C LYS A 120 -9.09 11.59 6.70
N ALA A 121 -9.06 10.72 5.67
CA ALA A 121 -10.24 10.39 4.89
C ALA A 121 -11.33 9.76 5.76
N VAL A 122 -10.96 8.81 6.63
CA VAL A 122 -11.90 8.17 7.57
C VAL A 122 -12.53 9.21 8.51
N MET A 123 -11.71 10.09 9.06
CA MET A 123 -12.19 11.13 9.97
C MET A 123 -13.16 12.10 9.27
N LEU A 124 -12.84 12.52 8.07
CA LEU A 124 -13.68 13.45 7.32
C LEU A 124 -15.02 12.83 6.95
N ILE A 125 -15.04 11.57 6.52
CA ILE A 125 -16.27 10.86 6.19
C ILE A 125 -17.09 10.59 7.45
N GLY A 126 -16.44 10.06 8.48
CA GLY A 126 -17.10 9.74 9.75
C GLY A 126 -17.55 10.96 10.54
N GLY A 127 -16.92 12.12 10.32
CA GLY A 127 -17.29 13.38 10.96
C GLY A 127 -18.45 14.12 10.33
N GLY A 128 -19.09 13.53 9.32
CA GLY A 128 -20.28 14.11 8.70
C GLY A 128 -19.98 15.26 7.76
N LEU A 129 -19.02 15.09 6.94
CA LEU A 129 -18.66 16.07 5.92
C LEU A 129 -19.86 16.65 5.17
#